data_c24fce2b268fa26e1815d74c8638b418
#
_entry.id   c24fce2b268fa26e1815d74c8638b418
#
_cell.length_a   1.000
_cell.length_b   1.000
_cell.length_c   1.000
_cell.angle_alpha   90.00
_cell.angle_beta   90.00
_cell.angle_gamma   90.00
#
_symmetry.space_group_name_H-M   'P 1'
#
loop_
_entity.id
_entity.type
_entity.pdbx_description
1 polymer ?
#
loop_
_entity_poly.entity_id
_entity_poly.type
_entity_poly.pdbx_seq_one_letter_code
_entity_poly.pdbx_strand_id
1 'polypeptide(L)'
;LAERPEDVAPVFADRFNSGDPAAVAELYEEGAVFVPSPGTPLTGADAHAANARFMALGLPIKVAPRHVYTSGDLALLIVDWVIEGEAAEGPVRVEGTATDVARRGPDGRWRYVLDNPSGTAASGA
;
A
#
# COMPACT_ATOMS: atom_id res chain seq x y z
N LEU A 1 3.64 -1.84 -13.74
CA LEU A 1 2.34 -1.45 -13.15
C LEU A 1 1.27 -2.51 -13.42
N ALA A 2 0.30 -2.60 -12.54
CA ALA A 2 -0.75 -3.60 -12.63
C ALA A 2 -1.68 -3.37 -13.84
N GLU A 3 -1.96 -4.42 -14.59
CA GLU A 3 -2.92 -4.39 -15.70
C GLU A 3 -4.31 -4.83 -15.27
N ARG A 4 -4.43 -5.43 -14.09
CA ARG A 4 -5.69 -5.87 -13.49
C ARG A 4 -5.74 -5.42 -12.04
N PRO A 5 -6.92 -5.12 -11.49
CA PRO A 5 -7.02 -4.67 -10.10
C PRO A 5 -6.53 -5.73 -9.10
N GLU A 6 -6.66 -7.02 -9.42
CA GLU A 6 -6.20 -8.12 -8.58
C GLU A 6 -4.67 -8.13 -8.41
N ASP A 7 -3.94 -7.51 -9.33
CA ASP A 7 -2.48 -7.50 -9.32
C ASP A 7 -1.88 -6.29 -8.59
N VAL A 8 -2.70 -5.32 -8.18
CA VAL A 8 -2.22 -4.09 -7.53
C VAL A 8 -1.43 -4.40 -6.25
N ALA A 9 -1.98 -5.21 -5.35
CA ALA A 9 -1.29 -5.54 -4.11
C ALA A 9 -0.03 -6.39 -4.33
N PRO A 10 -0.03 -7.45 -5.16
CA PRO A 10 1.19 -8.18 -5.48
C PRO A 10 2.28 -7.30 -6.10
N VAL A 11 1.94 -6.41 -7.01
CA VAL A 11 2.92 -5.49 -7.62
C VAL A 11 3.48 -4.54 -6.56
N PHE A 12 2.63 -4.04 -5.65
CA PHE A 12 3.09 -3.23 -4.52
C PHE A 12 4.11 -3.99 -3.68
N ALA A 13 3.81 -5.24 -3.31
CA ALA A 13 4.71 -6.05 -2.50
C ALA A 13 6.07 -6.26 -3.19
N ASP A 14 6.07 -6.56 -4.49
CA ASP A 14 7.30 -6.74 -5.25
C ASP A 14 8.15 -5.48 -5.23
N ARG A 15 7.55 -4.33 -5.45
CA ARG A 15 8.29 -3.05 -5.46
C ARG A 15 8.75 -2.63 -4.07
N PHE A 16 7.90 -2.80 -3.08
CA PHE A 16 8.26 -2.56 -1.68
C PHE A 16 9.48 -3.41 -1.29
N ASN A 17 9.46 -4.68 -1.64
CA ASN A 17 10.54 -5.62 -1.32
C ASN A 17 11.81 -5.37 -2.15
N SER A 18 11.73 -4.65 -3.26
CA SER A 18 12.90 -4.24 -4.03
C SER A 18 13.74 -3.18 -3.31
N GLY A 19 13.14 -2.46 -2.35
CA GLY A 19 13.84 -1.43 -1.59
C GLY A 19 13.97 -0.09 -2.29
N ASP A 20 13.28 0.12 -3.41
CA ASP A 20 13.33 1.37 -4.18
C ASP A 20 12.06 2.21 -3.94
N PRO A 21 12.13 3.27 -3.11
CA PRO A 21 10.96 4.12 -2.85
C PRO A 21 10.37 4.78 -4.10
N ALA A 22 11.19 5.10 -5.09
CA ALA A 22 10.71 5.68 -6.34
C ALA A 22 9.83 4.70 -7.11
N ALA A 23 10.18 3.41 -7.10
CA ALA A 23 9.36 2.38 -7.73
C ALA A 23 8.00 2.22 -7.06
N VAL A 24 7.95 2.36 -5.72
CA VAL A 24 6.69 2.34 -4.97
C VAL A 24 5.85 3.59 -5.25
N ALA A 25 6.49 4.76 -5.33
CA ALA A 25 5.79 6.02 -5.59
C ALA A 25 5.02 6.00 -6.92
N GLU A 26 5.53 5.30 -7.93
CA GLU A 26 4.85 5.17 -9.23
C GLU A 26 3.50 4.44 -9.16
N LEU A 27 3.25 3.69 -8.09
CA LEU A 27 2.01 2.92 -7.93
C LEU A 27 0.83 3.77 -7.49
N TYR A 28 1.03 5.05 -7.21
CA TYR A 28 0.03 5.99 -6.72
C TYR A 28 -0.30 7.02 -7.77
N GLU A 29 -1.60 7.34 -7.94
CA GLU A 29 -1.95 8.51 -8.77
C GLU A 29 -1.45 9.78 -8.11
N GLU A 30 -1.29 10.84 -8.93
CA GLU A 30 -1.06 12.17 -8.41
C GLU A 30 -2.23 12.56 -7.50
N GLY A 31 -1.91 13.05 -6.29
CA GLY A 31 -2.93 13.40 -5.31
C GLY A 31 -3.50 12.23 -4.51
N ALA A 32 -3.00 11.02 -4.70
CA ALA A 32 -3.44 9.87 -3.92
C ALA A 32 -3.23 10.08 -2.42
N VAL A 33 -4.11 9.50 -1.63
CA VAL A 33 -4.09 9.61 -0.16
C VAL A 33 -3.50 8.34 0.43
N PHE A 34 -2.51 8.48 1.29
CA PHE A 34 -1.97 7.40 2.11
C PHE A 34 -2.27 7.68 3.59
N VAL A 35 -2.82 6.69 4.28
CA VAL A 35 -3.20 6.81 5.69
C VAL A 35 -2.30 5.91 6.54
N PRO A 36 -1.09 6.37 6.93
CA PRO A 36 -0.13 5.52 7.64
C PRO A 36 -0.58 5.15 9.05
N SER A 37 -1.43 5.94 9.66
CA SER A 37 -2.11 5.59 10.91
C SER A 37 -3.54 6.11 10.88
N PRO A 38 -4.48 5.44 11.58
CA PRO A 38 -5.89 5.82 11.53
C PRO A 38 -6.13 7.30 11.81
N GLY A 39 -6.87 7.94 10.90
CA GLY A 39 -7.22 9.36 11.03
C GLY A 39 -6.15 10.34 10.57
N THR A 40 -5.02 9.88 10.04
CA THR A 40 -3.91 10.74 9.61
C THR A 40 -3.64 10.59 8.12
N PRO A 41 -4.46 11.19 7.24
CA PRO A 41 -4.24 11.11 5.80
C PRO A 41 -3.08 12.02 5.36
N LEU A 42 -2.24 11.52 4.46
CA LEU A 42 -1.13 12.24 3.86
C LEU A 42 -1.27 12.22 2.34
N THR A 43 -0.75 13.23 1.69
CA THR A 43 -0.67 13.32 0.23
C THR A 43 0.71 13.77 -0.22
N GLY A 44 1.01 13.63 -1.52
CA GLY A 44 2.23 14.15 -2.12
C GLY A 44 3.51 13.63 -1.48
N ALA A 45 4.46 14.53 -1.28
CA ALA A 45 5.76 14.17 -0.74
C ALA A 45 5.69 13.55 0.66
N ASP A 46 4.74 13.99 1.50
CA ASP A 46 4.56 13.43 2.84
C ASP A 46 4.11 11.97 2.79
N ALA A 47 3.21 11.64 1.86
CA ALA A 47 2.77 10.26 1.67
C ALA A 47 3.93 9.36 1.22
N HIS A 48 4.72 9.80 0.26
CA HIS A 48 5.87 9.03 -0.23
C HIS A 48 6.96 8.89 0.84
N ALA A 49 7.19 9.93 1.63
CA ALA A 49 8.13 9.87 2.74
C ALA A 49 7.68 8.86 3.82
N ALA A 50 6.39 8.77 4.10
CA ALA A 50 5.85 7.80 5.04
C ALA A 50 6.06 6.36 4.56
N ASN A 51 5.82 6.08 3.28
CA ASN A 51 6.11 4.77 2.69
C ASN A 51 7.61 4.45 2.77
N ALA A 52 8.46 5.42 2.45
CA ALA A 52 9.91 5.23 2.52
C ALA A 52 10.40 4.87 3.94
N ARG A 53 9.75 5.43 4.97
CA ARG A 53 10.08 5.08 6.37
C ARG A 53 9.78 3.62 6.69
N PHE A 54 8.64 3.08 6.19
CA PHE A 54 8.35 1.67 6.35
C PHE A 54 9.38 0.80 5.61
N MET A 55 9.74 1.21 4.40
CA MET A 55 10.74 0.48 3.60
C MET A 55 12.13 0.53 4.25
N ALA A 56 12.45 1.60 4.98
CA ALA A 56 13.74 1.76 5.64
C ALA A 56 13.96 0.74 6.77
N LEU A 57 12.93 0.04 7.24
CA LEU A 57 13.08 -1.08 8.17
C LEU A 57 13.87 -2.23 7.53
N GLY A 58 13.93 -2.30 6.19
CA GLY A 58 14.63 -3.37 5.48
C GLY A 58 13.96 -4.73 5.59
N LEU A 59 12.69 -4.78 5.97
CA LEU A 59 11.95 -6.03 6.17
C LEU A 59 10.95 -6.25 5.03
N PRO A 60 10.74 -7.51 4.62
CA PRO A 60 9.80 -7.80 3.56
C PRO A 60 8.35 -7.60 3.99
N ILE A 61 7.51 -7.20 3.03
CA ILE A 61 6.07 -7.24 3.18
C ILE A 61 5.52 -8.47 2.45
N LYS A 62 4.55 -9.12 3.06
CA LYS A 62 3.74 -10.17 2.44
C LYS A 62 2.31 -9.69 2.38
N VAL A 63 1.67 -9.91 1.24
CA VAL A 63 0.27 -9.52 1.02
C VAL A 63 -0.56 -10.72 0.59
N ALA A 64 -1.82 -10.73 1.04
CA ALA A 64 -2.80 -11.74 0.66
C ALA A 64 -4.10 -11.02 0.30
N PRO A 65 -4.35 -10.74 -0.99
CA PRO A 65 -5.61 -10.16 -1.41
C PRO A 65 -6.77 -11.05 -0.98
N ARG A 66 -7.70 -10.49 -0.21
CA ARG A 66 -8.86 -11.23 0.29
C ARG A 66 -10.04 -11.05 -0.64
N HIS A 67 -10.32 -9.82 -1.03
CA HIS A 67 -11.41 -9.47 -1.93
C HIS A 67 -10.99 -8.31 -2.82
N VAL A 68 -11.45 -8.34 -4.06
CA VAL A 68 -11.33 -7.24 -5.02
C VAL A 68 -12.72 -7.02 -5.61
N TYR A 69 -13.28 -5.83 -5.40
CA TYR A 69 -14.57 -5.45 -5.95
C TYR A 69 -14.37 -4.32 -6.94
N THR A 70 -14.76 -4.56 -8.19
CA THR A 70 -14.51 -3.63 -9.29
C THR A 70 -15.81 -3.06 -9.84
N SER A 71 -15.84 -1.75 -10.03
CA SER A 71 -16.92 -1.04 -10.71
C SER A 71 -16.31 -0.07 -11.73
N GLY A 72 -16.38 -0.42 -13.01
CA GLY A 72 -15.76 0.38 -14.07
C GLY A 72 -14.25 0.52 -13.86
N ASP A 73 -13.79 1.74 -13.72
CA ASP A 73 -12.38 2.06 -13.55
C ASP A 73 -11.95 2.17 -12.08
N LEU A 74 -12.82 1.79 -11.15
CA LEU A 74 -12.53 1.80 -9.72
C LEU A 74 -12.57 0.39 -9.14
N ALA A 75 -11.71 0.13 -8.17
CA ALA A 75 -11.70 -1.13 -7.42
C ALA A 75 -11.47 -0.87 -5.94
N LEU A 76 -12.24 -1.58 -5.12
CA LEU A 76 -11.99 -1.68 -3.69
C LEU A 76 -11.16 -2.94 -3.44
N LEU A 77 -10.03 -2.77 -2.79
CA LEU A 77 -9.08 -3.84 -2.50
C LEU A 77 -9.07 -4.10 -0.99
N ILE A 78 -9.41 -5.30 -0.59
CA ILE A 78 -9.31 -5.72 0.81
C ILE A 78 -8.18 -6.72 0.89
N VAL A 79 -7.09 -6.35 1.57
CA VAL A 79 -5.81 -7.05 1.50
C VAL A 79 -5.24 -7.25 2.90
N ASP A 80 -4.99 -8.50 3.27
CA ASP A 80 -4.21 -8.79 4.48
C ASP A 80 -2.74 -8.59 4.18
N TRP A 81 -2.01 -7.98 5.12
CA TRP A 81 -0.58 -7.74 4.94
C TRP A 81 0.17 -7.89 6.25
N VAL A 82 1.46 -8.20 6.13
CA VAL A 82 2.36 -8.26 7.27
C VAL A 82 3.76 -7.85 6.84
N ILE A 83 4.40 -7.04 7.68
CA ILE A 83 5.83 -6.74 7.61
C ILE A 83 6.44 -7.36 8.86
N GLU A 84 7.34 -8.32 8.70
CA GLU A 84 7.96 -8.98 9.84
C GLU A 84 9.37 -9.46 9.53
N GLY A 85 10.19 -9.54 10.57
CA GLY A 85 11.55 -10.04 10.51
C GLY A 85 12.41 -9.48 11.64
N GLU A 86 13.71 -9.71 11.55
CA GLU A 86 14.68 -9.18 12.49
C GLU A 86 15.19 -7.83 12.00
N ALA A 87 14.91 -6.79 12.76
CA ALA A 87 15.48 -5.46 12.56
C ALA A 87 16.68 -5.26 13.50
N ALA A 88 17.38 -4.13 13.34
CA ALA A 88 18.57 -3.81 14.14
C ALA A 88 18.28 -3.81 15.65
N GLU A 89 17.07 -3.43 16.06
CA GLU A 89 16.66 -3.32 17.46
C GLU A 89 15.91 -4.55 17.99
N GLY A 90 15.81 -5.60 17.17
CA GLY A 90 15.11 -6.85 17.53
C GLY A 90 14.00 -7.23 16.57
N PRO A 91 13.18 -8.22 16.92
CA PRO A 91 12.11 -8.68 16.04
C PRO A 91 11.02 -7.61 15.89
N VAL A 92 10.52 -7.49 14.65
CA VAL A 92 9.44 -6.56 14.29
C VAL A 92 8.33 -7.34 13.61
N ARG A 93 7.09 -7.06 13.98
CA ARG A 93 5.90 -7.54 13.28
C ARG A 93 4.85 -6.45 13.27
N VAL A 94 4.51 -5.99 12.08
CA VAL A 94 3.43 -5.03 11.85
C VAL A 94 2.48 -5.67 10.86
N GLU A 95 1.20 -5.69 11.15
CA GLU A 95 0.22 -6.32 10.28
C GLU A 95 -1.12 -5.59 10.31
N GLY A 96 -1.93 -5.87 9.31
CA GLY A 96 -3.27 -5.30 9.22
C GLY A 96 -4.05 -5.87 8.06
N THR A 97 -5.27 -5.38 7.93
CA THR A 97 -6.12 -5.59 6.75
C THR A 97 -6.36 -4.24 6.12
N ALA A 98 -5.83 -4.05 4.94
CA ALA A 98 -5.98 -2.80 4.20
C ALA A 98 -7.35 -2.73 3.52
N THR A 99 -7.90 -1.51 3.43
CA THR A 99 -9.06 -1.19 2.60
C THR A 99 -8.64 -0.07 1.65
N ASP A 100 -8.20 -0.47 0.46
CA ASP A 100 -7.60 0.42 -0.53
C ASP A 100 -8.53 0.66 -1.70
N VAL A 101 -8.35 1.78 -2.38
CA VAL A 101 -9.05 2.06 -3.64
C VAL A 101 -8.03 2.29 -4.72
N ALA A 102 -8.20 1.59 -5.86
CA ALA A 102 -7.38 1.77 -7.04
C ALA A 102 -8.24 2.24 -8.21
N ARG A 103 -7.62 2.95 -9.15
CA ARG A 103 -8.25 3.45 -10.36
C ARG A 103 -7.43 3.03 -11.57
N ARG A 104 -8.13 2.63 -12.64
CA ARG A 104 -7.49 2.42 -13.93
C ARG A 104 -7.30 3.76 -14.63
N GLY A 105 -6.03 4.10 -14.91
CA GLY A 105 -5.68 5.31 -15.63
C GLY A 105 -5.85 5.21 -17.14
N PRO A 106 -5.59 6.32 -17.86
CA PRO A 106 -5.71 6.34 -19.34
C PRO A 106 -4.78 5.35 -20.05
N ASP A 107 -3.69 4.95 -19.39
CA ASP A 107 -2.73 3.97 -19.91
C ASP A 107 -3.19 2.52 -19.70
N GLY A 108 -4.38 2.30 -19.13
CA GLY A 108 -4.89 0.97 -18.81
C GLY A 108 -4.29 0.35 -17.56
N ARG A 109 -3.49 1.10 -16.82
CA ARG A 109 -2.82 0.61 -15.60
C ARG A 109 -3.56 1.08 -14.36
N TRP A 110 -3.53 0.23 -13.33
CA TRP A 110 -4.20 0.50 -12.06
C TRP A 110 -3.22 1.11 -11.06
N ARG A 111 -3.64 2.18 -10.39
CA ARG A 111 -2.85 2.87 -9.37
C ARG A 111 -3.71 3.14 -8.15
N TYR A 112 -3.08 3.23 -6.99
CA TYR A 112 -3.79 3.62 -5.77
C TYR A 112 -4.31 5.04 -5.85
N VAL A 113 -5.56 5.22 -5.48
CA VAL A 113 -6.20 6.51 -5.19
C VAL A 113 -6.16 6.75 -3.69
N LEU A 114 -6.37 5.67 -2.93
CA LEU A 114 -6.44 5.68 -1.49
C LEU A 114 -5.79 4.41 -0.96
N ASP A 115 -4.77 4.58 -0.12
CA ASP A 115 -4.07 3.47 0.51
C ASP A 115 -4.30 3.56 2.02
N ASN A 116 -5.12 2.66 2.55
CA ASN A 116 -5.54 2.64 3.94
C ASN A 116 -5.16 1.32 4.61
N PRO A 117 -3.90 1.15 4.99
CA PRO A 117 -3.39 -0.13 5.50
C PRO A 117 -4.01 -0.58 6.81
N SER A 118 -4.56 0.34 7.60
CA SER A 118 -5.21 0.01 8.88
C SER A 118 -6.68 -0.40 8.75
N GLY A 119 -7.25 -0.27 7.54
CA GLY A 119 -8.62 -0.69 7.26
C GLY A 119 -9.66 0.02 8.13
N THR A 120 -10.36 -0.74 8.94
CA THR A 120 -11.44 -0.22 9.79
C THR A 120 -10.98 0.15 11.20
N ALA A 121 -9.68 0.10 11.50
CA ALA A 121 -9.17 0.46 12.82
C ALA A 121 -9.50 1.92 13.15
N ALA A 122 -9.97 2.15 14.37
CA ALA A 122 -10.37 3.48 14.83
C ALA A 122 -9.21 4.28 15.43
N SER A 123 -8.15 3.58 15.89
CA SER A 123 -6.98 4.22 16.51
C SER A 123 -5.71 3.51 16.07
N GLY A 124 -4.59 4.21 16.18
CA GLY A 124 -3.28 3.72 15.75
C GLY A 124 -2.57 2.83 16.77
N ALA A 125 -3.22 2.47 17.84
CA ALA A 125 -2.61 1.65 18.88
C ALA A 125 -2.32 0.22 18.46
#